data_7e96245c03b1935a03c936e7e304fe09
#
_entry.id   7e96245c03b1935a03c936e7e304fe09
#
_cell.length_a   1.000
_cell.length_b   1.000
_cell.length_c   1.000
_cell.angle_alpha   90.00
_cell.angle_beta   90.00
_cell.angle_gamma   90.00
#
_symmetry.space_group_name_H-M   'P 1'
#
loop_
_entity.id
_entity.type
_entity.pdbx_description
1 polymer ?
#
loop_
_entity_poly.entity_id
_entity_poly.type
_entity_poly.pdbx_seq_one_letter_code
_entity_poly.pdbx_strand_id
1 'polypeptide(L)'
;MIKTKLAAAVLVLALLSGAARAEGDVARGEAKFKECAACHKLESGVNNVGPSLNGIIGRKAGELADFRYSPAIKRSGITWAPDTLDAFIKEPQAMVPANRMPYAGLADPADRADLIAYLQKASK
;
A
#
# COMPACT_ATOMS: atom_id res chain seq x y z
N MET A 1 -39.73 -58.40 11.20
CA MET A 1 -39.32 -57.20 11.93
C MET A 1 -38.12 -56.61 11.22
N ILE A 2 -38.33 -55.59 10.45
CA ILE A 2 -37.25 -54.89 9.73
C ILE A 2 -36.81 -53.69 10.59
N LYS A 3 -35.61 -53.75 11.14
CA LYS A 3 -35.02 -52.61 11.86
C LYS A 3 -34.31 -51.68 10.87
N THR A 4 -34.99 -50.60 10.50
CA THR A 4 -34.41 -49.53 9.74
C THR A 4 -33.48 -48.71 10.64
N LYS A 5 -32.20 -48.79 10.41
CA LYS A 5 -31.22 -47.89 11.03
C LYS A 5 -31.20 -46.58 10.24
N LEU A 6 -31.72 -45.53 10.84
CA LEU A 6 -31.51 -44.14 10.33
C LEU A 6 -30.05 -43.79 10.60
N ALA A 7 -29.25 -43.66 9.56
CA ALA A 7 -27.96 -43.06 9.62
C ALA A 7 -28.17 -41.54 9.54
N ALA A 8 -27.96 -40.85 10.64
CA ALA A 8 -27.90 -39.37 10.66
C ALA A 8 -26.59 -38.93 10.03
N ALA A 9 -26.69 -38.41 8.79
CA ALA A 9 -25.55 -37.73 8.18
C ALA A 9 -25.37 -36.36 8.85
N VAL A 10 -24.34 -36.26 9.68
CA VAL A 10 -23.90 -34.96 10.22
C VAL A 10 -23.16 -34.21 9.11
N LEU A 11 -23.83 -33.26 8.51
CA LEU A 11 -23.23 -32.35 7.53
C LEU A 11 -22.35 -31.36 8.33
N VAL A 12 -21.06 -31.63 8.42
CA VAL A 12 -20.10 -30.66 8.97
C VAL A 12 -19.91 -29.57 7.91
N LEU A 13 -20.63 -28.48 8.10
CA LEU A 13 -20.41 -27.25 7.33
C LEU A 13 -19.10 -26.66 7.82
N ALA A 14 -17.99 -26.94 7.12
CA ALA A 14 -16.74 -26.27 7.34
C ALA A 14 -16.90 -24.81 6.92
N LEU A 15 -17.11 -23.94 7.91
CA LEU A 15 -17.01 -22.50 7.71
C LEU A 15 -15.54 -22.19 7.40
N LEU A 16 -15.23 -22.12 6.11
CA LEU A 16 -14.00 -21.52 5.64
C LEU A 16 -14.09 -20.02 5.93
N SER A 17 -13.73 -19.65 7.14
CA SER A 17 -13.41 -18.26 7.46
C SER A 17 -12.12 -17.93 6.74
N GLY A 18 -12.20 -17.63 5.45
CA GLY A 18 -11.13 -16.93 4.77
C GLY A 18 -10.91 -15.64 5.54
N ALA A 19 -9.72 -15.47 6.14
CA ALA A 19 -9.34 -14.19 6.70
C ALA A 19 -9.36 -13.19 5.54
N ALA A 20 -10.51 -12.53 5.33
CA ALA A 20 -10.59 -11.37 4.48
C ALA A 20 -9.61 -10.37 5.09
N ARG A 21 -8.47 -10.12 4.41
CA ARG A 21 -7.66 -8.95 4.71
C ARG A 21 -8.62 -7.78 4.64
N ALA A 22 -8.80 -7.08 5.75
CA ALA A 22 -9.57 -5.86 5.76
C ALA A 22 -8.92 -4.94 4.72
N GLU A 23 -9.59 -4.72 3.59
CA GLU A 23 -9.18 -3.71 2.63
C GLU A 23 -9.15 -2.36 3.36
N GLY A 24 -8.17 -1.53 3.02
CA GLY A 24 -8.07 -0.21 3.59
C GLY A 24 -9.27 0.67 3.20
N ASP A 25 -9.60 1.60 4.07
CA ASP A 25 -10.67 2.57 3.85
C ASP A 25 -10.13 3.79 3.10
N VAL A 26 -10.70 4.08 1.93
CA VAL A 26 -10.25 5.17 1.05
C VAL A 26 -10.43 6.54 1.73
N ALA A 27 -11.52 6.77 2.44
CA ALA A 27 -11.78 8.07 3.09
C ALA A 27 -10.81 8.32 4.25
N ARG A 28 -10.50 7.30 5.06
CA ARG A 28 -9.46 7.41 6.08
C ARG A 28 -8.08 7.58 5.46
N GLY A 29 -7.82 6.90 4.35
CA GLY A 29 -6.58 7.04 3.60
C GLY A 29 -6.37 8.44 3.04
N GLU A 30 -7.42 9.09 2.57
CA GLU A 30 -7.38 10.49 2.14
C GLU A 30 -6.96 11.41 3.30
N ALA A 31 -7.50 11.19 4.49
CA ALA A 31 -7.09 11.94 5.67
C ALA A 31 -5.61 11.73 6.03
N LYS A 32 -5.11 10.50 5.91
CA LYS A 32 -3.68 10.20 6.11
C LYS A 32 -2.79 10.80 5.04
N PHE A 33 -3.27 10.89 3.81
CA PHE A 33 -2.52 11.47 2.70
C PHE A 33 -2.16 12.94 2.90
N LYS A 34 -2.84 13.65 3.78
CA LYS A 34 -2.50 15.05 4.11
C LYS A 34 -1.05 15.22 4.54
N GLU A 35 -0.49 14.25 5.24
CA GLU A 35 0.94 14.25 5.61
C GLU A 35 1.85 14.15 4.38
N CYS A 36 1.43 13.38 3.40
CA CYS A 36 2.17 13.20 2.14
C CYS A 36 2.02 14.41 1.21
N ALA A 37 0.84 15.04 1.22
CA ALA A 37 0.50 16.18 0.38
C ALA A 37 1.35 17.42 0.65
N ALA A 38 2.03 17.48 1.79
CA ALA A 38 3.00 18.54 2.09
C ALA A 38 4.17 18.56 1.09
N CYS A 39 4.52 17.40 0.54
CA CYS A 39 5.66 17.22 -0.36
C CYS A 39 5.30 16.64 -1.73
N HIS A 40 4.18 15.95 -1.84
CA HIS A 40 3.76 15.25 -3.06
C HIS A 40 2.46 15.79 -3.63
N LYS A 41 2.37 15.81 -4.97
CA LYS A 41 1.13 16.08 -5.70
C LYS A 41 0.64 14.81 -6.40
N LEU A 42 -0.65 14.74 -6.66
CA LEU A 42 -1.26 13.63 -7.41
C LEU A 42 -1.38 13.93 -8.91
N GLU A 43 -1.13 15.17 -9.31
CA GLU A 43 -1.20 15.59 -10.70
C GLU A 43 0.02 15.12 -11.47
N SER A 44 -0.22 14.66 -12.71
CA SER A 44 0.86 14.23 -13.61
C SER A 44 1.80 15.39 -13.93
N GLY A 45 3.10 15.15 -13.82
CA GLY A 45 4.14 16.12 -14.15
C GLY A 45 4.30 17.25 -13.11
N VAL A 46 3.57 17.21 -12.01
CA VAL A 46 3.68 18.21 -10.94
C VAL A 46 4.50 17.66 -9.79
N ASN A 47 5.78 18.00 -9.77
CA ASN A 47 6.71 17.69 -8.70
C ASN A 47 6.78 18.83 -7.69
N ASN A 48 7.11 18.49 -6.47
CA ASN A 48 7.35 19.44 -5.39
C ASN A 48 8.63 19.00 -4.64
N VAL A 49 8.65 19.03 -3.31
CA VAL A 49 9.77 18.47 -2.52
C VAL A 49 9.96 16.99 -2.85
N GLY A 50 8.86 16.24 -3.02
CA GLY A 50 8.84 14.88 -3.54
C GLY A 50 8.32 14.82 -4.98
N PRO A 51 8.51 13.68 -5.67
CA PRO A 51 7.98 13.48 -7.01
C PRO A 51 6.47 13.38 -7.02
N SER A 52 5.86 13.70 -8.17
CA SER A 52 4.44 13.42 -8.40
C SER A 52 4.14 11.96 -8.11
N LEU A 53 3.04 11.69 -7.42
CA LEU A 53 2.55 10.33 -7.16
C LEU A 53 1.53 9.85 -8.20
N ASN A 54 1.27 10.65 -9.24
CA ASN A 54 0.41 10.18 -10.33
C ASN A 54 0.98 8.92 -10.95
N GLY A 55 0.15 7.88 -11.05
CA GLY A 55 0.57 6.59 -11.60
C GLY A 55 1.60 5.84 -10.75
N ILE A 56 1.67 6.10 -9.44
CA ILE A 56 2.69 5.47 -8.57
C ILE A 56 2.56 3.95 -8.53
N ILE A 57 1.37 3.40 -8.58
CA ILE A 57 1.16 1.96 -8.60
C ILE A 57 1.67 1.39 -9.93
N GLY A 58 2.67 0.53 -9.87
CA GLY A 58 3.34 -0.06 -11.03
C GLY A 58 4.56 0.72 -11.54
N ARG A 59 4.85 1.90 -10.98
CA ARG A 59 6.01 2.69 -11.36
C ARG A 59 7.30 2.13 -10.74
N LYS A 60 8.38 2.14 -11.50
CA LYS A 60 9.70 1.86 -10.95
C LYS A 60 10.20 3.03 -10.10
N ALA A 61 10.81 2.71 -8.97
CA ALA A 61 11.45 3.72 -8.14
C ALA A 61 12.53 4.47 -8.91
N GLY A 62 12.48 5.79 -8.85
CA GLY A 62 13.45 6.63 -9.56
C GLY A 62 13.21 6.83 -11.05
N GLU A 63 12.03 6.45 -11.57
CA GLU A 63 11.75 6.40 -13.01
C GLU A 63 11.48 7.77 -13.65
N LEU A 64 10.89 8.72 -12.91
CA LEU A 64 10.53 10.02 -13.51
C LEU A 64 11.79 10.78 -13.93
N ALA A 65 11.84 11.17 -15.21
CA ALA A 65 12.97 11.91 -15.75
C ALA A 65 13.07 13.35 -15.25
N ASP A 66 11.96 13.92 -14.81
CA ASP A 66 11.82 15.32 -14.39
C ASP A 66 11.94 15.53 -12.87
N PHE A 67 12.32 14.49 -12.13
CA PHE A 67 12.55 14.59 -10.69
C PHE A 67 13.97 14.11 -10.31
N ARG A 68 14.59 14.83 -9.41
CA ARG A 68 15.94 14.51 -8.91
C ARG A 68 15.87 13.58 -7.71
N TYR A 69 15.87 12.30 -7.96
CA TYR A 69 15.87 11.29 -6.91
C TYR A 69 17.23 11.15 -6.20
N SER A 70 17.21 10.60 -4.99
CA SER A 70 18.43 10.11 -4.36
C SER A 70 19.05 8.98 -5.18
N PRO A 71 20.38 8.82 -5.18
CA PRO A 71 21.02 7.66 -5.80
C PRO A 71 20.52 6.33 -5.21
N ALA A 72 20.20 6.29 -3.92
CA ALA A 72 19.68 5.11 -3.24
C ALA A 72 18.33 4.65 -3.83
N ILE A 73 17.40 5.57 -4.06
CA ILE A 73 16.12 5.26 -4.70
C ILE A 73 16.33 4.77 -6.14
N LYS A 74 17.18 5.42 -6.90
CA LYS A 74 17.48 5.04 -8.29
C LYS A 74 18.07 3.63 -8.41
N ARG A 75 18.87 3.22 -7.44
CA ARG A 75 19.49 1.89 -7.41
C ARG A 75 18.64 0.81 -6.76
N SER A 76 17.53 1.18 -6.14
CA SER A 76 16.76 0.25 -5.31
C SER A 76 16.15 -0.93 -6.07
N GLY A 77 15.86 -0.75 -7.35
CA GLY A 77 15.21 -1.78 -8.17
C GLY A 77 13.75 -2.04 -7.79
N ILE A 78 13.16 -1.20 -6.94
CA ILE A 78 11.79 -1.37 -6.45
C ILE A 78 10.80 -1.00 -7.55
N THR A 79 9.76 -1.81 -7.71
CA THR A 79 8.52 -1.41 -8.39
C THR A 79 7.48 -1.13 -7.32
N TRP A 80 6.87 0.05 -7.37
CA TRP A 80 5.87 0.44 -6.39
C TRP A 80 4.57 -0.34 -6.61
N ALA A 81 4.19 -1.10 -5.62
CA ALA A 81 2.98 -1.88 -5.53
C ALA A 81 2.45 -1.81 -4.09
N PRO A 82 1.24 -2.29 -3.79
CA PRO A 82 0.73 -2.23 -2.42
C PRO A 82 1.67 -2.79 -1.35
N ASP A 83 2.34 -3.88 -1.63
CA ASP A 83 3.28 -4.52 -0.69
C ASP A 83 4.58 -3.73 -0.50
N THR A 84 5.17 -3.23 -1.59
CA THR A 84 6.41 -2.43 -1.52
C THR A 84 6.14 -1.03 -0.95
N LEU A 85 4.99 -0.45 -1.24
CA LEU A 85 4.55 0.79 -0.61
C LEU A 85 4.34 0.61 0.90
N ASP A 86 3.72 -0.49 1.31
CA ASP A 86 3.52 -0.79 2.73
C ASP A 86 4.86 -0.84 3.48
N ALA A 87 5.82 -1.59 2.95
CA ALA A 87 7.15 -1.71 3.55
C ALA A 87 7.90 -0.38 3.59
N PHE A 88 7.83 0.41 2.51
CA PHE A 88 8.51 1.70 2.42
C PHE A 88 7.89 2.75 3.34
N ILE A 89 6.57 2.87 3.35
CA ILE A 89 5.85 3.83 4.20
C ILE A 89 6.01 3.48 5.68
N LYS A 90 6.13 2.21 6.01
CA LYS A 90 6.38 1.78 7.40
C LYS A 90 7.65 2.40 7.95
N GLU A 91 8.73 2.33 7.20
CA GLU A 91 10.05 2.79 7.64
C GLU A 91 10.95 3.06 6.42
N PRO A 92 10.84 4.26 5.82
CA PRO A 92 11.54 4.55 4.56
C PRO A 92 13.04 4.35 4.61
N GLN A 93 13.70 4.74 5.71
CA GLN A 93 15.15 4.62 5.85
C GLN A 93 15.61 3.17 6.10
N ALA A 94 14.76 2.32 6.64
CA ALA A 94 15.07 0.90 6.79
C ALA A 94 15.00 0.16 5.46
N MET A 95 14.00 0.47 4.64
CA MET A 95 13.82 -0.18 3.34
C MET A 95 14.82 0.32 2.30
N VAL A 96 15.04 1.63 2.24
CA VAL A 96 15.99 2.27 1.31
C VAL A 96 16.89 3.24 2.09
N PRO A 97 17.95 2.73 2.72
CA PRO A 97 18.90 3.58 3.43
C PRO A 97 19.48 4.67 2.53
N ALA A 98 19.67 5.85 3.07
CA ALA A 98 20.14 7.04 2.35
C ALA A 98 19.17 7.60 1.30
N ASN A 99 17.89 7.23 1.33
CA ASN A 99 16.89 8.00 0.62
C ASN A 99 16.74 9.40 1.23
N ARG A 100 16.25 10.35 0.44
CA ARG A 100 16.15 11.76 0.86
C ARG A 100 14.75 12.18 1.30
N MET A 101 13.82 11.25 1.43
CA MET A 101 12.47 11.54 1.89
C MET A 101 12.47 11.80 3.40
N PRO A 102 12.19 13.04 3.87
CA PRO A 102 12.25 13.38 5.29
C PRO A 102 10.96 12.96 6.01
N TYR A 103 10.67 11.68 6.01
CA TYR A 103 9.49 11.07 6.60
C TYR A 103 9.88 9.88 7.48
N ALA A 104 9.49 9.94 8.75
CA ALA A 104 9.89 8.91 9.73
C ALA A 104 9.19 7.56 9.51
N GLY A 105 8.02 7.59 8.91
CA GLY A 105 7.23 6.40 8.66
C GLY A 105 5.86 6.42 9.35
N LEU A 106 5.01 5.49 8.95
CA LEU A 106 3.66 5.28 9.47
C LEU A 106 3.60 3.88 10.11
N ALA A 107 3.66 3.84 11.44
CA ALA A 107 3.83 2.58 12.17
C ALA A 107 2.58 1.69 12.16
N ASP A 108 1.39 2.29 12.18
CA ASP A 108 0.13 1.55 12.25
C ASP A 108 -0.18 0.86 10.91
N PRO A 109 -0.27 -0.48 10.87
CA PRO A 109 -0.56 -1.21 9.63
C PRO A 109 -1.94 -0.91 9.06
N ALA A 110 -2.94 -0.60 9.90
CA ALA A 110 -4.27 -0.22 9.43
C ALA A 110 -4.25 1.14 8.73
N ASP A 111 -3.51 2.10 9.26
CA ASP A 111 -3.33 3.41 8.64
C ASP A 111 -2.60 3.30 7.30
N ARG A 112 -1.59 2.42 7.19
CA ARG A 112 -0.91 2.16 5.91
C ARG A 112 -1.84 1.53 4.89
N ALA A 113 -2.66 0.57 5.29
CA ALA A 113 -3.64 -0.06 4.40
C ALA A 113 -4.65 0.97 3.87
N ASP A 114 -5.12 1.87 4.72
CA ASP A 114 -6.02 2.96 4.33
C ASP A 114 -5.36 3.91 3.33
N LEU A 115 -4.13 4.34 3.61
CA LEU A 115 -3.36 5.21 2.71
C LEU A 115 -3.12 4.56 1.35
N ILE A 116 -2.75 3.29 1.32
CA ILE A 116 -2.52 2.55 0.07
C ILE A 116 -3.82 2.40 -0.72
N ALA A 117 -4.95 2.12 -0.07
CA ALA A 117 -6.26 2.08 -0.72
C ALA A 117 -6.60 3.41 -1.38
N TYR A 118 -6.33 4.52 -0.71
CA TYR A 118 -6.50 5.86 -1.28
C TYR A 118 -5.60 6.09 -2.48
N LEU A 119 -4.32 5.74 -2.40
CA LEU A 119 -3.37 5.89 -3.52
C LEU A 119 -3.77 5.05 -4.74
N GLN A 120 -4.23 3.83 -4.53
CA GLN A 120 -4.73 2.98 -5.62
C GLN A 120 -5.88 3.62 -6.39
N LYS A 121 -6.72 4.41 -5.73
CA LYS A 121 -7.84 5.10 -6.33
C LYS A 121 -7.45 6.47 -6.89
N ALA A 122 -6.70 7.25 -6.15
CA ALA A 122 -6.49 8.69 -6.41
C ALA A 122 -5.25 8.99 -7.27
N SER A 123 -4.30 8.07 -7.38
CA SER A 123 -3.03 8.29 -8.09
C SER A 123 -3.06 7.89 -9.58
N LYS A 124 -4.21 7.67 -10.14
CA LYS A 124 -4.39 7.26 -11.54
C LYS A 124 -4.37 8.46 -12.47
#